data_11191adcb7ed8d8c61af36b38bd5589e
#
_entry.id   11191adcb7ed8d8c61af36b38bd5589e
#
_cell.length_a   1.000
_cell.length_b   1.000
_cell.length_c   1.000
_cell.angle_alpha   90.00
_cell.angle_beta   90.00
_cell.angle_gamma   90.00
#
_symmetry.space_group_name_H-M   'P 1'
#
loop_
_entity.id
_entity.type
_entity.pdbx_description
1 polymer ?
#
loop_
_entity_poly.entity_id
_entity_poly.type
_entity_poly.pdbx_seq_one_letter_code
_entity_poly.pdbx_strand_id
1 'polypeptide(L)'
;MIVALMIGRAGSRGLPKKNVKYLMNRRVFEYPLMAARNSKFIDKIYVSTDCPIISSGAKKYGAEIIKRPKHLLNHKALGDHAFEHGYKKIKEILSEEKIEFVVLLFANAPTINSKIIDKGIKVLKRNKKFDSAVSTSVFNMWS
;
A
#
# COMPACT_ATOMS: atom_id res chain seq x y z
N MET A 1 -6.65 4.37 -15.40
CA MET A 1 -6.78 4.57 -13.94
C MET A 1 -5.54 4.08 -13.22
N ILE A 2 -5.08 4.81 -12.22
CA ILE A 2 -3.97 4.41 -11.34
C ILE A 2 -4.53 4.17 -9.93
N VAL A 3 -4.28 3.00 -9.38
CA VAL A 3 -4.80 2.63 -8.07
C VAL A 3 -3.67 2.40 -7.07
N ALA A 4 -3.88 2.73 -5.80
CA ALA A 4 -3.00 2.31 -4.72
C ALA A 4 -3.58 1.08 -4.02
N LEU A 5 -2.74 0.12 -3.71
CA LEU A 5 -3.07 -1.04 -2.90
C LEU A 5 -2.12 -1.13 -1.72
N MET A 6 -2.63 -0.89 -0.52
CA MET A 6 -1.88 -1.08 0.71
C MET A 6 -2.22 -2.44 1.33
N ILE A 7 -1.19 -3.15 1.77
CA ILE A 7 -1.36 -4.35 2.59
C ILE A 7 -0.96 -4.09 4.04
N GLY A 8 -1.78 -4.54 4.97
CA GLY A 8 -1.49 -4.45 6.41
C GLY A 8 -2.25 -5.52 7.18
N ARG A 9 -1.54 -6.37 7.92
CA ARG A 9 -2.15 -7.40 8.77
C ARG A 9 -2.17 -6.98 10.23
N ALA A 10 -3.04 -7.61 11.02
CA ALA A 10 -3.14 -7.38 12.47
C ALA A 10 -1.89 -7.88 13.22
N GLY A 11 -1.40 -9.06 12.85
CA GLY A 11 -0.25 -9.70 13.52
C GLY A 11 1.11 -9.24 12.97
N SER A 12 2.07 -8.99 13.86
CA SER A 12 3.48 -8.80 13.51
C SER A 12 4.38 -9.52 14.52
N ARG A 13 5.48 -10.16 14.06
CA ARG A 13 6.38 -10.96 14.90
C ARG A 13 7.38 -10.11 15.66
N GLY A 14 8.07 -9.18 15.00
CA GLY A 14 9.13 -8.39 15.61
C GLY A 14 8.59 -7.40 16.64
N LEU A 15 7.88 -6.39 16.19
CA LEU A 15 7.20 -5.42 17.05
C LEU A 15 5.69 -5.69 17.05
N PRO A 16 5.10 -6.20 18.16
CA PRO A 16 3.67 -6.47 18.22
C PRO A 16 2.82 -5.27 17.84
N LYS A 17 1.79 -5.50 17.02
CA LYS A 17 0.87 -4.46 16.53
C LYS A 17 1.56 -3.27 15.86
N LYS A 18 2.72 -3.51 15.23
CA LYS A 18 3.57 -2.48 14.60
C LYS A 18 2.78 -1.48 13.73
N ASN A 19 1.92 -1.98 12.87
CA ASN A 19 1.17 -1.15 11.92
C ASN A 19 0.21 -0.16 12.57
N VAL A 20 -0.30 -0.47 13.77
CA VAL A 20 -1.27 0.35 14.49
C VAL A 20 -0.67 1.15 15.65
N LYS A 21 0.64 1.04 15.88
CA LYS A 21 1.33 1.89 16.86
C LYS A 21 1.34 3.34 16.40
N TYR A 22 1.36 4.25 17.35
CA TYR A 22 1.54 5.66 17.08
C TYR A 22 3.01 5.99 16.78
N LEU A 23 3.21 6.78 15.75
CA LEU A 23 4.44 7.47 15.42
C LEU A 23 4.10 8.96 15.37
N MET A 24 4.60 9.72 16.35
CA MET A 24 4.14 11.09 16.59
C MET A 24 2.62 11.11 16.86
N ASN A 25 1.84 11.84 16.09
CA ASN A 25 0.39 12.02 16.31
C ASN A 25 -0.50 11.14 15.42
N ARG A 26 0.08 10.16 14.67
CA ARG A 26 -0.65 9.29 13.76
C ARG A 26 -0.21 7.83 13.92
N ARG A 27 -1.08 6.89 13.56
CA ARG A 27 -0.69 5.48 13.48
C ARG A 27 0.20 5.26 12.27
N VAL A 28 1.12 4.29 12.37
CA VAL A 28 2.11 4.00 11.31
C VAL A 28 1.45 3.78 9.95
N PHE A 29 0.35 3.02 9.90
CA PHE A 29 -0.35 2.74 8.63
C PHE A 29 -0.99 3.98 7.98
N GLU A 30 -1.21 5.06 8.73
CA GLU A 30 -1.85 6.26 8.19
C GLU A 30 -0.91 7.07 7.27
N TYR A 31 0.41 6.98 7.49
CA TYR A 31 1.39 7.70 6.68
C TYR A 31 1.38 7.31 5.19
N PRO A 32 1.45 6.00 4.81
CA PRO A 32 1.33 5.61 3.41
C PRO A 32 -0.04 5.94 2.81
N LEU A 33 -1.12 5.90 3.59
CA LEU A 33 -2.45 6.31 3.12
C LEU A 33 -2.52 7.82 2.83
N MET A 34 -1.93 8.64 3.71
CA MET A 34 -1.78 10.07 3.46
C MET A 34 -0.98 10.34 2.18
N ALA A 35 0.12 9.61 1.99
CA ALA A 35 0.94 9.74 0.80
C ALA A 35 0.14 9.42 -0.47
N ALA A 36 -0.63 8.34 -0.45
CA ALA A 36 -1.49 7.97 -1.57
C ALA A 36 -2.58 9.02 -1.84
N ARG A 37 -3.28 9.47 -0.80
CA ARG A 37 -4.33 10.48 -0.93
C ARG A 37 -3.83 11.82 -1.48
N ASN A 38 -2.59 12.20 -1.13
CA ASN A 38 -1.97 13.45 -1.57
C ASN A 38 -1.22 13.32 -2.91
N SER A 39 -1.20 12.14 -3.52
CA SER A 39 -0.66 11.93 -4.87
C SER A 39 -1.54 12.63 -5.90
N LYS A 40 -0.89 13.19 -6.92
CA LYS A 40 -1.57 13.84 -8.06
C LYS A 40 -2.10 12.85 -9.11
N PHE A 41 -1.75 11.58 -8.97
CA PHE A 41 -1.98 10.57 -10.00
C PHE A 41 -2.83 9.38 -9.54
N ILE A 42 -2.96 9.16 -8.22
CA ILE A 42 -3.75 8.06 -7.71
C ILE A 42 -5.24 8.42 -7.75
N ASP A 43 -6.01 7.59 -8.44
CA ASP A 43 -7.45 7.76 -8.59
C ASP A 43 -8.24 7.10 -7.46
N LYS A 44 -7.82 5.89 -7.04
CA LYS A 44 -8.49 5.12 -5.97
C LYS A 44 -7.49 4.45 -5.05
N ILE A 45 -7.88 4.28 -3.78
CA ILE A 45 -7.06 3.64 -2.75
C ILE A 45 -7.80 2.42 -2.23
N TYR A 46 -7.10 1.28 -2.19
CA TYR A 46 -7.57 0.02 -1.64
C TYR A 46 -6.67 -0.45 -0.52
N VAL A 47 -7.26 -1.07 0.50
CA VAL A 47 -6.52 -1.61 1.65
C VAL A 47 -6.92 -3.05 1.90
N SER A 48 -5.97 -3.96 1.72
CA SER A 48 -6.14 -5.37 2.07
C SER A 48 -5.72 -5.60 3.51
N THR A 49 -6.70 -5.87 4.39
CA THR A 49 -6.45 -6.03 5.83
C THR A 49 -7.46 -6.96 6.49
N ASP A 50 -7.02 -7.57 7.62
CA ASP A 50 -7.85 -8.28 8.59
C ASP A 50 -8.01 -7.48 9.90
N CYS A 51 -7.32 -6.35 10.01
CA CYS A 51 -7.26 -5.54 11.23
C CYS A 51 -8.41 -4.52 11.28
N PRO A 52 -9.31 -4.58 12.28
CA PRO A 52 -10.41 -3.61 12.41
C PRO A 52 -9.93 -2.16 12.56
N ILE A 53 -8.80 -1.93 13.23
CA ILE A 53 -8.23 -0.59 13.43
C ILE A 53 -7.76 -0.01 12.10
N ILE A 54 -7.04 -0.80 11.28
CA ILE A 54 -6.61 -0.38 9.95
C ILE A 54 -7.82 -0.15 9.05
N SER A 55 -8.78 -1.08 9.06
CA SER A 55 -10.00 -0.96 8.26
C SER A 55 -10.77 0.33 8.57
N SER A 56 -11.01 0.61 9.85
CA SER A 56 -11.70 1.82 10.28
C SER A 56 -10.92 3.10 9.94
N GLY A 57 -9.61 3.10 10.23
CA GLY A 57 -8.75 4.26 9.99
C GLY A 57 -8.55 4.57 8.50
N ALA A 58 -8.44 3.54 7.66
CA ALA A 58 -8.23 3.70 6.23
C ALA A 58 -9.40 4.39 5.50
N LYS A 59 -10.62 4.17 5.97
CA LYS A 59 -11.83 4.84 5.42
C LYS A 59 -11.75 6.36 5.50
N LYS A 60 -11.08 6.91 6.51
CA LYS A 60 -10.85 8.36 6.66
C LYS A 60 -10.03 8.96 5.52
N TYR A 61 -9.25 8.13 4.85
CA TYR A 61 -8.42 8.49 3.69
C TYR A 61 -9.10 8.18 2.35
N GLY A 62 -10.39 7.81 2.37
CA GLY A 62 -11.14 7.45 1.16
C GLY A 62 -10.80 6.07 0.61
N ALA A 63 -10.21 5.19 1.43
CA ALA A 63 -9.83 3.86 0.99
C ALA A 63 -11.01 2.88 1.05
N GLU A 64 -11.13 2.04 0.03
CA GLU A 64 -11.99 0.87 0.00
C GLU A 64 -11.28 -0.33 0.64
N ILE A 65 -12.02 -1.11 1.43
CA ILE A 65 -11.44 -2.22 2.20
C ILE A 65 -11.66 -3.55 1.48
N ILE A 66 -10.56 -4.25 1.27
CA ILE A 66 -10.55 -5.64 0.78
C ILE A 66 -10.29 -6.54 1.97
N LYS A 67 -11.28 -7.36 2.32
CA LYS A 67 -11.15 -8.33 3.40
C LYS A 67 -10.16 -9.43 3.00
N ARG A 68 -9.10 -9.59 3.81
CA ARG A 68 -8.09 -10.62 3.57
C ARG A 68 -8.61 -11.99 4.03
N PRO A 69 -8.53 -13.03 3.19
CA PRO A 69 -8.95 -14.38 3.57
C PRO A 69 -8.01 -14.98 4.61
N LYS A 70 -8.55 -15.90 5.43
CA LYS A 70 -7.83 -16.50 6.58
C LYS A 70 -6.50 -17.17 6.18
N HIS A 71 -6.44 -17.85 5.04
CA HIS A 71 -5.21 -18.51 4.58
C HIS A 71 -4.06 -17.56 4.25
N LEU A 72 -4.33 -16.26 4.04
CA LEU A 72 -3.33 -15.22 3.82
C LEU A 72 -2.96 -14.46 5.11
N LEU A 73 -3.46 -14.88 6.27
CA LEU A 73 -3.18 -14.25 7.56
C LEU A 73 -2.01 -14.90 8.30
N ASN A 74 -1.63 -16.12 7.92
CA ASN A 74 -0.54 -16.84 8.58
C ASN A 74 0.84 -16.26 8.22
N HIS A 75 1.85 -16.63 9.02
CA HIS A 75 3.22 -16.14 8.85
C HIS A 75 3.94 -16.69 7.60
N LYS A 76 3.42 -17.77 7.02
CA LYS A 76 3.95 -18.39 5.80
C LYS A 76 3.45 -17.70 4.54
N ALA A 77 2.35 -16.92 4.64
CA ALA A 77 1.85 -16.15 3.50
C ALA A 77 2.82 -15.01 3.18
N LEU A 78 3.39 -15.04 1.99
CA LEU A 78 4.25 -13.99 1.47
C LEU A 78 3.43 -12.73 1.19
N GLY A 79 4.08 -11.56 1.27
CA GLY A 79 3.48 -10.29 0.89
C GLY A 79 2.92 -10.31 -0.53
N ASP A 80 3.59 -10.98 -1.44
CA ASP A 80 3.20 -11.14 -2.84
C ASP A 80 1.82 -11.78 -3.00
N HIS A 81 1.51 -12.84 -2.23
CA HIS A 81 0.18 -13.45 -2.24
C HIS A 81 -0.93 -12.51 -1.78
N ALA A 82 -0.61 -11.64 -0.81
CA ALA A 82 -1.56 -10.62 -0.34
C ALA A 82 -1.81 -9.54 -1.40
N PHE A 83 -0.76 -9.11 -2.11
CA PHE A 83 -0.89 -8.18 -3.23
C PHE A 83 -1.64 -8.79 -4.41
N GLU A 84 -1.32 -10.03 -4.78
CA GLU A 84 -2.01 -10.76 -5.85
C GLU A 84 -3.52 -10.88 -5.56
N HIS A 85 -3.87 -11.31 -4.35
CA HIS A 85 -5.27 -11.39 -3.93
C HIS A 85 -5.95 -10.01 -3.99
N GLY A 86 -5.30 -8.97 -3.45
CA GLY A 86 -5.82 -7.61 -3.47
C GLY A 86 -6.04 -7.10 -4.90
N TYR A 87 -5.07 -7.33 -5.78
CA TYR A 87 -5.17 -6.95 -7.18
C TYR A 87 -6.32 -7.65 -7.93
N LYS A 88 -6.48 -8.97 -7.72
CA LYS A 88 -7.61 -9.72 -8.29
C LYS A 88 -8.95 -9.13 -7.84
N LYS A 89 -9.08 -8.80 -6.55
CA LYS A 89 -10.29 -8.16 -6.02
C LYS A 89 -10.54 -6.76 -6.60
N ILE A 90 -9.50 -5.96 -6.77
CA ILE A 90 -9.61 -4.65 -7.44
C ILE A 90 -10.12 -4.82 -8.88
N LYS A 91 -9.60 -5.78 -9.61
CA LYS A 91 -10.08 -6.08 -10.98
C LYS A 91 -11.54 -6.50 -11.01
N GLU A 92 -11.99 -7.31 -10.04
CA GLU A 92 -13.40 -7.69 -9.91
C GLU A 92 -14.29 -6.46 -9.63
N ILE A 93 -13.84 -5.55 -8.74
CA ILE A 93 -14.58 -4.34 -8.36
C ILE A 93 -14.67 -3.34 -9.53
N LEU A 94 -13.57 -3.16 -10.24
CA LEU A 94 -13.49 -2.18 -11.34
C LEU A 94 -13.99 -2.73 -12.67
N SER A 95 -14.23 -4.04 -12.75
CA SER A 95 -14.73 -4.76 -13.91
C SER A 95 -14.07 -4.37 -15.24
N GLU A 96 -14.62 -3.43 -15.98
CA GLU A 96 -14.17 -3.02 -17.32
C GLU A 96 -13.15 -1.87 -17.31
N GLU A 97 -12.91 -1.23 -16.17
CA GLU A 97 -11.97 -0.13 -16.08
C GLU A 97 -10.52 -0.58 -16.25
N LYS A 98 -9.80 0.05 -17.16
CA LYS A 98 -8.39 -0.26 -17.42
C LYS A 98 -7.50 0.31 -16.30
N ILE A 99 -6.85 -0.58 -15.56
CA ILE A 99 -5.81 -0.22 -14.60
C ILE A 99 -4.50 -0.02 -15.37
N GLU A 100 -3.97 1.21 -15.34
CA GLU A 100 -2.70 1.56 -15.97
C GLU A 100 -1.52 1.17 -15.07
N PHE A 101 -1.58 1.55 -13.78
CA PHE A 101 -0.57 1.21 -12.78
C PHE A 101 -1.21 0.86 -11.43
N VAL A 102 -0.52 0.00 -10.69
CA VAL A 102 -0.82 -0.28 -9.28
C VAL A 102 0.36 0.20 -8.43
N VAL A 103 0.09 1.10 -7.49
CA VAL A 103 1.05 1.56 -6.49
C VAL A 103 0.94 0.65 -5.27
N LEU A 104 1.95 -0.19 -5.04
CA LEU A 104 1.98 -1.09 -3.89
C LEU A 104 2.53 -0.36 -2.66
N LEU A 105 1.77 -0.40 -1.56
CA LEU A 105 2.11 0.25 -0.30
C LEU A 105 2.12 -0.76 0.85
N PHE A 106 3.02 -0.55 1.78
CA PHE A 106 3.10 -1.33 3.02
C PHE A 106 2.64 -0.49 4.20
N ALA A 107 1.78 -1.06 5.05
CA ALA A 107 1.26 -0.37 6.24
C ALA A 107 2.36 -0.03 7.27
N ASN A 108 3.54 -0.62 7.16
CA ASN A 108 4.70 -0.38 8.02
C ASN A 108 5.77 0.53 7.40
N ALA A 109 5.45 1.25 6.35
CA ALA A 109 6.38 2.15 5.64
C ALA A 109 5.99 3.62 5.83
N PRO A 110 6.23 4.23 7.02
CA PRO A 110 5.78 5.59 7.31
C PRO A 110 6.58 6.68 6.59
N THR A 111 7.71 6.35 5.99
CA THR A 111 8.61 7.32 5.34
C THR A 111 8.23 7.63 3.89
N ILE A 112 7.30 6.88 3.31
CA ILE A 112 6.81 7.16 1.95
C ILE A 112 6.01 8.46 1.95
N ASN A 113 6.15 9.25 0.89
CA ASN A 113 5.38 10.47 0.69
C ASN A 113 4.85 10.59 -0.74
N SER A 114 3.93 11.51 -0.98
CA SER A 114 3.29 11.69 -2.29
C SER A 114 4.28 12.06 -3.39
N LYS A 115 5.32 12.82 -3.08
CA LYS A 115 6.35 13.22 -4.08
C LYS A 115 7.12 12.01 -4.62
N ILE A 116 7.44 11.04 -3.74
CA ILE A 116 8.11 9.79 -4.14
C ILE A 116 7.18 8.95 -5.01
N ILE A 117 5.92 8.80 -4.63
CA ILE A 117 4.90 8.09 -5.41
C ILE A 117 4.77 8.73 -6.80
N ASP A 118 4.56 10.04 -6.85
CA ASP A 118 4.37 10.78 -8.09
C ASP A 118 5.61 10.71 -8.99
N LYS A 119 6.82 10.71 -8.41
CA LYS A 119 8.07 10.53 -9.16
C LYS A 119 8.13 9.16 -9.83
N GLY A 120 7.81 8.08 -9.11
CA GLY A 120 7.76 6.72 -9.66
C GLY A 120 6.77 6.60 -10.82
N ILE A 121 5.55 7.12 -10.64
CA ILE A 121 4.52 7.12 -11.68
C ILE A 121 4.98 7.90 -12.93
N LYS A 122 5.58 9.08 -12.74
CA LYS A 122 6.12 9.88 -13.86
C LYS A 122 7.20 9.16 -14.64
N VAL A 123 8.10 8.44 -13.97
CA VAL A 123 9.15 7.65 -14.62
C VAL A 123 8.53 6.59 -15.54
N LEU A 124 7.54 5.84 -15.05
CA LEU A 124 6.84 4.81 -15.85
C LEU A 124 6.04 5.41 -17.00
N LYS A 125 5.36 6.53 -16.80
CA LYS A 125 4.61 7.21 -17.88
C LYS A 125 5.52 7.71 -19.01
N ARG A 126 6.72 8.19 -18.67
CA ARG A 126 7.67 8.75 -19.65
C ARG A 126 8.46 7.67 -20.39
N ASN A 127 8.66 6.52 -19.79
CA ASN A 127 9.51 5.48 -20.36
C ASN A 127 8.78 4.13 -20.46
N LYS A 128 8.26 3.83 -21.63
CA LYS A 128 7.51 2.60 -21.94
C LYS A 128 8.34 1.31 -21.88
N LYS A 129 9.68 1.41 -21.72
CA LYS A 129 10.54 0.24 -21.55
C LYS A 129 10.57 -0.28 -20.12
N PHE A 130 10.08 0.50 -19.15
CA PHE A 130 10.04 0.09 -17.74
C PHE A 130 8.67 -0.48 -17.38
N ASP A 131 8.69 -1.64 -16.73
CA ASP A 131 7.50 -2.31 -16.22
C ASP A 131 7.22 -1.94 -14.76
N SER A 132 8.23 -1.49 -14.02
CA SER A 132 8.12 -1.14 -12.62
C SER A 132 9.08 -0.02 -12.20
N ALA A 133 8.73 0.65 -11.09
CA ALA A 133 9.59 1.61 -10.42
C ALA A 133 9.58 1.33 -8.91
N VAL A 134 10.74 1.19 -8.31
CA VAL A 134 10.88 0.91 -6.88
C VAL A 134 11.62 2.06 -6.21
N SER A 135 11.08 2.54 -5.09
CA SER A 135 11.79 3.52 -4.27
C SER A 135 12.89 2.83 -3.46
N THR A 136 14.09 3.37 -3.52
CA THR A 136 15.24 2.87 -2.75
C THR A 136 15.86 3.99 -1.96
N SER A 137 16.53 3.64 -0.87
CA SER A 137 17.41 4.55 -0.12
C SER A 137 18.84 4.02 -0.19
N VAL A 138 19.80 4.95 -0.27
CA VAL A 138 21.22 4.59 -0.22
C VAL A 138 21.65 4.64 1.24
N PHE A 139 22.09 3.49 1.77
CA PHE A 139 22.70 3.39 3.07
C PHE A 139 24.22 3.27 2.91
N ASN A 140 24.95 4.18 3.55
CA ASN A 140 26.38 4.01 3.75
C ASN A 140 26.58 3.18 5.02
N MET A 141 26.75 1.86 4.88
CA MET A 141 26.96 0.95 6.02
C MET A 141 28.35 1.04 6.65
N TRP A 142 29.23 1.89 6.11
CA TRP A 142 30.63 2.02 6.51
C TRP A 142 30.96 3.45 6.98
N SER A 143 30.17 3.97 7.85
CA SER A 143 30.55 5.18 8.60
C SER A 143 30.88 4.87 10.02
#